data_44f6b4112e1ca08b5b5e70f9af461122
#
_entry.id   44f6b4112e1ca08b5b5e70f9af461122
#
_cell.length_a   1.000
_cell.length_b   1.000
_cell.length_c   1.000
_cell.angle_alpha   90.00
_cell.angle_beta   90.00
_cell.angle_gamma   90.00
#
_symmetry.space_group_name_H-M   'P 1'
#
loop_
_entity.id
_entity.type
_entity.pdbx_description
1 polymer ?
#
loop_
_entity_poly.entity_id
_entity_poly.type
_entity_poly.pdbx_seq_one_letter_code
_entity_poly.pdbx_strand_id
1 'polypeptide(L)'
;MTAFPTELRRWRSVRRLSQLELAIRADTTQRHVSFIEQGRSRPGRDVVGRLAESLDLTLRERNELLLAAGFAPAFPESPLDDTALRPVRRALDTILDGHMPYPAIIVRPHGVLVAANRAFDLFHEGVDPALLVPPINLFRHALHPDGL
;
A
#
# COMPACT_ATOMS: atom_id res chain seq x y z
N MET A 1 3.88 14.80 -2.77
CA MET A 1 3.81 14.17 -1.43
C MET A 1 2.83 14.96 -0.58
N THR A 2 1.82 14.28 -0.07
CA THR A 2 0.82 14.92 0.81
C THR A 2 1.47 15.25 2.16
N ALA A 3 1.18 16.42 2.72
CA ALA A 3 1.77 16.82 4.00
C ALA A 3 1.24 15.95 5.15
N PHE A 4 2.09 15.62 6.13
CA PHE A 4 1.76 14.78 7.28
C PHE A 4 0.46 15.18 8.01
N PRO A 5 0.18 16.49 8.27
CA PRO A 5 -1.07 16.90 8.91
C PRO A 5 -2.32 16.45 8.15
N THR A 6 -2.29 16.51 6.84
CA THR A 6 -3.40 16.09 5.96
C THR A 6 -3.57 14.58 5.97
N GLU A 7 -2.46 13.82 5.92
CA GLU A 7 -2.50 12.35 5.98
C GLU A 7 -3.00 11.86 7.33
N LEU A 8 -2.54 12.44 8.43
CA LEU A 8 -3.02 12.08 9.77
C LEU A 8 -4.54 12.29 9.88
N ARG A 9 -5.04 13.44 9.44
CA ARG A 9 -6.48 13.75 9.44
C ARG A 9 -7.25 12.78 8.56
N ARG A 10 -6.74 12.44 7.38
CA ARG A 10 -7.33 11.47 6.45
C ARG A 10 -7.50 10.12 7.13
N TRP A 11 -6.43 9.56 7.71
CA TRP A 11 -6.46 8.26 8.36
C TRP A 11 -7.40 8.25 9.57
N ARG A 12 -7.36 9.28 10.41
CA ARG A 12 -8.28 9.41 11.53
C ARG A 12 -9.75 9.42 11.07
N SER A 13 -10.06 10.15 10.00
CA SER A 13 -11.40 10.21 9.43
C SER A 13 -11.85 8.87 8.84
N VAL A 14 -10.98 8.16 8.14
CA VAL A 14 -11.24 6.81 7.63
C VAL A 14 -11.57 5.84 8.77
N ARG A 15 -10.86 5.95 9.90
CA ARG A 15 -11.13 5.15 11.11
C ARG A 15 -12.30 5.69 11.95
N ARG A 16 -12.94 6.80 11.53
CA ARG A 16 -14.05 7.46 12.22
C ARG A 16 -13.74 7.83 13.68
N LEU A 17 -12.49 8.18 13.97
CA LEU A 17 -12.07 8.60 15.30
C LEU A 17 -12.14 10.12 15.43
N SER A 18 -12.58 10.61 16.61
CA SER A 18 -12.39 12.00 17.01
C SER A 18 -10.91 12.27 17.35
N GLN A 19 -10.53 13.54 17.39
CA GLN A 19 -9.19 13.91 17.85
C GLN A 19 -8.93 13.47 19.30
N LEU A 20 -9.96 13.49 20.15
CA LEU A 20 -9.89 13.03 21.53
C LEU A 20 -9.63 11.52 21.60
N GLU A 21 -10.40 10.72 20.87
CA GLU A 21 -10.24 9.26 20.84
C GLU A 21 -8.86 8.85 20.35
N LEU A 22 -8.37 9.49 19.26
CA LEU A 22 -7.01 9.23 18.79
C LEU A 22 -5.97 9.62 19.83
N ALA A 23 -6.16 10.75 20.52
CA ALA A 23 -5.23 11.20 21.56
C ALA A 23 -5.16 10.21 22.73
N ILE A 24 -6.30 9.70 23.20
CA ILE A 24 -6.35 8.67 24.25
C ILE A 24 -5.62 7.40 23.83
N ARG A 25 -5.87 6.91 22.62
CA ARG A 25 -5.22 5.69 22.10
C ARG A 25 -3.70 5.86 21.91
N ALA A 26 -3.26 7.05 21.50
CA ALA A 26 -1.86 7.34 21.22
C ALA A 26 -1.08 7.85 22.44
N ASP A 27 -1.68 7.80 23.64
CA ASP A 27 -1.09 8.31 24.87
C ASP A 27 -0.57 9.76 24.70
N THR A 28 -1.45 10.64 24.28
CA THR A 28 -1.19 12.07 24.07
C THR A 28 -2.42 12.92 24.38
N THR A 29 -2.38 14.22 24.12
CA THR A 29 -3.49 15.12 24.38
C THR A 29 -4.25 15.48 23.09
N GLN A 30 -5.55 15.74 23.20
CA GLN A 30 -6.37 16.23 22.08
C GLN A 30 -5.77 17.51 21.48
N ARG A 31 -5.25 18.42 22.34
CA ARG A 31 -4.60 19.65 21.89
C ARG A 31 -3.39 19.37 21.02
N HIS A 32 -2.57 18.35 21.38
CA HIS A 32 -1.40 17.95 20.59
C HIS A 32 -1.82 17.41 19.22
N VAL A 33 -2.80 16.50 19.17
CA VAL A 33 -3.35 15.98 17.89
C VAL A 33 -3.89 17.13 17.04
N SER A 34 -4.64 18.06 17.62
CA SER A 34 -5.17 19.23 16.92
C SER A 34 -4.06 20.12 16.35
N PHE A 35 -2.99 20.38 17.11
CA PHE A 35 -1.84 21.18 16.64
C PHE A 35 -1.08 20.49 15.52
N ILE A 36 -0.91 19.17 15.59
CA ILE A 36 -0.29 18.38 14.51
C ILE A 36 -1.14 18.49 13.24
N GLU A 37 -2.45 18.26 13.31
CA GLU A 37 -3.36 18.32 12.16
C GLU A 37 -3.49 19.73 11.55
N GLN A 38 -3.18 20.78 12.33
CA GLN A 38 -3.13 22.16 11.86
C GLN A 38 -1.73 22.56 11.34
N GLY A 39 -0.75 21.67 11.41
CA GLY A 39 0.63 21.96 11.02
C GLY A 39 1.38 22.88 12.01
N ARG A 40 0.81 23.12 13.21
CA ARG A 40 1.43 23.97 14.27
C ARG A 40 2.44 23.22 15.11
N SER A 41 2.43 21.88 15.08
CA SER A 41 3.38 21.02 15.78
C SER A 41 3.93 19.97 14.82
N ARG A 42 5.24 19.72 14.91
CA ARG A 42 5.91 18.63 14.19
C ARG A 42 6.20 17.51 15.19
N PRO A 43 5.50 16.38 15.10
CA PRO A 43 5.73 15.25 16.02
C PRO A 43 7.09 14.59 15.74
N GLY A 44 7.72 14.08 16.79
CA GLY A 44 8.89 13.22 16.65
C GLY A 44 8.48 11.82 16.12
N ARG A 45 9.49 11.03 15.70
CA ARG A 45 9.31 9.69 15.12
C ARG A 45 8.47 8.76 16.01
N ASP A 46 8.71 8.78 17.32
CA ASP A 46 7.99 7.92 18.29
C ASP A 46 6.50 8.30 18.38
N VAL A 47 6.18 9.59 18.32
CA VAL A 47 4.79 10.06 18.32
C VAL A 47 4.09 9.63 17.03
N VAL A 48 4.77 9.74 15.87
CA VAL A 48 4.23 9.26 14.59
C VAL A 48 3.97 7.75 14.65
N GLY A 49 4.88 6.98 15.25
CA GLY A 49 4.73 5.54 15.43
C GLY A 49 3.49 5.19 16.28
N ARG A 50 3.32 5.84 17.45
CA ARG A 50 2.13 5.64 18.30
C ARG A 50 0.83 6.04 17.62
N LEU A 51 0.82 7.16 16.88
CA LEU A 51 -0.35 7.57 16.10
C LEU A 51 -0.70 6.55 15.03
N ALA A 52 0.29 6.03 14.30
CA ALA A 52 0.10 5.01 13.28
C ALA A 52 -0.43 3.69 13.85
N GLU A 53 0.06 3.29 15.01
CA GLU A 53 -0.41 2.11 15.74
C GLU A 53 -1.84 2.29 16.24
N SER A 54 -2.14 3.44 16.83
CA SER A 54 -3.49 3.78 17.34
C SER A 54 -4.55 3.88 16.24
N LEU A 55 -4.12 4.06 15.00
CA LEU A 55 -4.97 4.08 13.80
C LEU A 55 -5.07 2.69 13.15
N ASP A 56 -4.50 1.65 13.74
CA ASP A 56 -4.46 0.29 13.18
C ASP A 56 -3.96 0.27 11.73
N LEU A 57 -2.90 1.04 11.43
CA LEU A 57 -2.31 1.09 10.11
C LEU A 57 -1.48 -0.16 9.84
N THR A 58 -1.57 -0.69 8.62
CA THR A 58 -0.68 -1.75 8.13
C THR A 58 0.77 -1.24 8.09
N LEU A 59 1.75 -2.15 8.04
CA LEU A 59 3.18 -1.77 8.01
C LEU A 59 3.52 -0.83 6.85
N ARG A 60 2.88 -1.03 5.68
CA ARG A 60 3.05 -0.15 4.52
C ARG A 60 2.47 1.24 4.79
N GLU A 61 1.25 1.32 5.29
CA GLU A 61 0.60 2.59 5.64
C GLU A 61 1.38 3.33 6.74
N ARG A 62 2.00 2.60 7.69
CA ARG A 62 2.91 3.18 8.71
C ARG A 62 4.15 3.80 8.06
N ASN A 63 4.73 3.13 7.07
CA ASN A 63 5.85 3.68 6.31
C ASN A 63 5.45 4.95 5.53
N GLU A 64 4.28 4.96 4.90
CA GLU A 64 3.75 6.13 4.20
C GLU A 64 3.57 7.31 5.15
N LEU A 65 3.03 7.06 6.36
CA LEU A 65 2.84 8.09 7.38
C LEU A 65 4.18 8.62 7.91
N LEU A 66 5.18 7.74 8.12
CA LEU A 66 6.54 8.13 8.49
C LEU A 66 7.20 9.00 7.41
N LEU A 67 7.11 8.61 6.15
CA LEU A 67 7.63 9.37 5.01
C LEU A 67 6.97 10.76 4.91
N ALA A 68 5.65 10.84 5.10
CA ALA A 68 4.93 12.11 5.11
C ALA A 68 5.40 13.04 6.24
N ALA A 69 5.84 12.47 7.38
CA ALA A 69 6.41 13.20 8.51
C ALA A 69 7.90 13.57 8.31
N GLY A 70 8.53 13.12 7.21
CA GLY A 70 9.94 13.35 6.91
C GLY A 70 10.91 12.35 7.54
N PHE A 71 10.41 11.20 7.99
CA PHE A 71 11.23 10.12 8.56
C PHE A 71 11.43 8.98 7.56
N ALA A 72 12.56 8.27 7.67
CA ALA A 72 12.78 7.05 6.92
C ALA A 72 11.78 5.95 7.31
N PRO A 73 11.37 5.08 6.38
CA PRO A 73 10.55 3.91 6.65
C PRO A 73 11.13 3.07 7.80
N ALA A 74 10.26 2.53 8.64
CA ALA A 74 10.65 1.66 9.75
C ALA A 74 10.60 0.18 9.37
N PHE A 75 9.78 -0.16 8.38
CA PHE A 75 9.51 -1.54 7.98
C PHE A 75 10.03 -1.76 6.57
N PRO A 76 11.02 -2.65 6.34
CA PRO A 76 11.52 -2.93 5.00
C PRO A 76 10.40 -3.57 4.16
N GLU A 77 10.28 -3.15 2.90
CA GLU A 77 9.48 -3.86 1.90
C GLU A 77 10.39 -4.89 1.24
N SER A 78 10.16 -6.16 1.51
CA SER A 78 10.86 -7.23 0.82
C SER A 78 10.20 -7.50 -0.53
N PRO A 79 10.96 -7.51 -1.65
CA PRO A 79 10.44 -7.96 -2.94
C PRO A 79 10.03 -9.43 -2.85
N LEU A 80 9.05 -9.83 -3.66
CA LEU A 80 8.46 -11.19 -3.60
C LEU A 80 9.45 -12.31 -3.96
N ASP A 81 10.54 -11.97 -4.62
CA ASP A 81 11.66 -12.85 -4.97
C ASP A 81 12.70 -13.00 -3.85
N ASP A 82 12.53 -12.28 -2.74
CA ASP A 82 13.35 -12.47 -1.54
C ASP A 82 13.27 -13.92 -1.05
N THR A 83 14.42 -14.45 -0.68
CA THR A 83 14.54 -15.82 -0.15
C THR A 83 13.63 -16.08 1.05
N ALA A 84 13.44 -15.07 1.92
CA ALA A 84 12.55 -15.15 3.07
C ALA A 84 11.06 -15.29 2.69
N LEU A 85 10.67 -14.84 1.49
CA LEU A 85 9.30 -14.91 1.00
C LEU A 85 9.01 -16.12 0.09
N ARG A 86 9.97 -17.05 -0.06
CA ARG A 86 9.77 -18.29 -0.86
C ARG A 86 8.51 -19.09 -0.46
N PRO A 87 8.18 -19.30 0.84
CA PRO A 87 6.97 -20.01 1.20
C PRO A 87 5.71 -19.28 0.74
N VAL A 88 5.70 -17.94 0.86
CA VAL A 88 4.60 -17.09 0.39
C VAL A 88 4.44 -17.20 -1.11
N ARG A 89 5.55 -17.11 -1.87
CA ARG A 89 5.54 -17.26 -3.33
C ARG A 89 4.96 -18.60 -3.76
N ARG A 90 5.40 -19.71 -3.15
CA ARG A 90 4.86 -21.04 -3.44
C ARG A 90 3.37 -21.17 -3.17
N ALA A 91 2.87 -20.54 -2.08
CA ALA A 91 1.46 -20.53 -1.77
C ALA A 91 0.66 -19.74 -2.85
N LEU A 92 1.19 -18.62 -3.29
CA LEU A 92 0.59 -17.82 -4.36
C LEU A 92 0.57 -18.58 -5.70
N ASP A 93 1.65 -19.25 -6.05
CA ASP A 93 1.75 -20.09 -7.27
C ASP A 93 0.70 -21.22 -7.20
N THR A 94 0.56 -21.88 -6.04
CA THR A 94 -0.46 -22.93 -5.83
C THR A 94 -1.88 -22.39 -6.01
N ILE A 95 -2.15 -21.19 -5.51
CA ILE A 95 -3.46 -20.53 -5.67
C ILE A 95 -3.73 -20.23 -7.15
N LEU A 96 -2.75 -19.68 -7.86
CA LEU A 96 -2.86 -19.34 -9.28
C LEU A 96 -3.11 -20.59 -10.13
N ASP A 97 -2.35 -21.66 -9.90
CA ASP A 97 -2.50 -22.94 -10.60
C ASP A 97 -3.84 -23.61 -10.30
N GLY A 98 -4.33 -23.50 -9.05
CA GLY A 98 -5.62 -24.02 -8.64
C GLY A 98 -6.82 -23.36 -9.32
N HIS A 99 -6.63 -22.19 -9.94
CA HIS A 99 -7.69 -21.51 -10.71
C HIS A 99 -7.82 -21.99 -12.15
N MET A 100 -6.86 -22.81 -12.64
CA MET A 100 -6.97 -23.33 -14.01
C MET A 100 -8.31 -24.04 -14.25
N PRO A 101 -8.97 -23.86 -15.39
CA PRO A 101 -8.54 -23.17 -16.62
C PRO A 101 -8.86 -21.65 -16.62
N TYR A 102 -9.32 -21.06 -15.53
CA TYR A 102 -9.72 -19.66 -15.47
C TYR A 102 -8.50 -18.74 -15.25
N PRO A 103 -8.45 -17.59 -15.94
CA PRO A 103 -7.39 -16.60 -15.72
C PRO A 103 -7.38 -16.10 -14.27
N ALA A 104 -6.22 -16.07 -13.64
CA ALA A 104 -6.02 -15.55 -12.30
C ALA A 104 -4.73 -14.74 -12.23
N ILE A 105 -4.78 -13.62 -11.50
CA ILE A 105 -3.70 -12.66 -11.39
C ILE A 105 -3.50 -12.21 -9.94
N ILE A 106 -2.29 -11.81 -9.63
CA ILE A 106 -1.92 -11.13 -8.38
C ILE A 106 -1.42 -9.75 -8.75
N VAL A 107 -1.98 -8.73 -8.14
CA VAL A 107 -1.64 -7.33 -8.40
C VAL A 107 -1.26 -6.59 -7.13
N ARG A 108 -0.37 -5.62 -7.27
CA ARG A 108 -0.14 -4.59 -6.24
C ARG A 108 -1.17 -3.47 -6.38
N PRO A 109 -1.33 -2.60 -5.37
CA PRO A 109 -2.10 -1.36 -5.52
C PRO A 109 -1.71 -0.61 -6.79
N HIS A 110 -2.70 0.07 -7.40
CA HIS A 110 -2.56 0.77 -8.69
C HIS A 110 -2.34 -0.15 -9.92
N GLY A 111 -2.69 -1.44 -9.80
CA GLY A 111 -2.78 -2.34 -10.95
C GLY A 111 -1.45 -2.90 -11.47
N VAL A 112 -0.37 -2.86 -10.69
CA VAL A 112 0.91 -3.45 -11.09
C VAL A 112 0.85 -4.98 -10.98
N LEU A 113 1.00 -5.69 -12.09
CA LEU A 113 1.01 -7.15 -12.15
C LEU A 113 2.22 -7.71 -11.40
N VAL A 114 1.98 -8.66 -10.51
CA VAL A 114 3.00 -9.37 -9.72
C VAL A 114 3.20 -10.78 -10.24
N ALA A 115 2.10 -11.49 -10.49
CA ALA A 115 2.09 -12.85 -11.02
C ALA A 115 0.76 -13.13 -11.71
N ALA A 116 0.74 -14.09 -12.61
CA ALA A 116 -0.44 -14.58 -13.30
C ALA A 116 -0.31 -16.09 -13.55
N ASN A 117 -1.41 -16.80 -13.72
CA ASN A 117 -1.39 -18.14 -14.24
C ASN A 117 -1.37 -18.11 -15.79
N ARG A 118 -1.03 -19.25 -16.40
CA ARG A 118 -0.93 -19.36 -17.88
C ARG A 118 -2.25 -19.08 -18.63
N ALA A 119 -3.41 -19.20 -17.98
CA ALA A 119 -4.67 -18.87 -18.64
C ALA A 119 -4.82 -17.35 -18.86
N PHE A 120 -4.04 -16.53 -18.16
CA PHE A 120 -4.01 -15.09 -18.35
C PHE A 120 -3.27 -14.70 -19.64
N ASP A 121 -2.44 -15.56 -20.22
CA ASP A 121 -1.70 -15.28 -21.47
C ASP A 121 -2.65 -14.98 -22.65
N LEU A 122 -3.90 -15.47 -22.57
CA LEU A 122 -4.95 -15.15 -23.56
C LEU A 122 -5.16 -13.63 -23.68
N PHE A 123 -5.02 -12.88 -22.60
CA PHE A 123 -5.18 -11.43 -22.59
C PHE A 123 -3.95 -10.67 -23.12
N HIS A 124 -2.90 -11.37 -23.51
CA HIS A 124 -1.72 -10.77 -24.14
C HIS A 124 -1.78 -10.87 -25.68
N GLU A 125 -2.75 -11.64 -26.22
CA GLU A 125 -2.89 -11.83 -27.67
C GLU A 125 -3.33 -10.51 -28.33
N GLY A 126 -2.52 -10.02 -29.27
CA GLY A 126 -2.79 -8.78 -30.01
C GLY A 126 -2.39 -7.47 -29.29
N VAL A 127 -1.89 -7.54 -28.08
CA VAL A 127 -1.43 -6.38 -27.31
C VAL A 127 -0.06 -5.91 -27.79
N ASP A 128 0.15 -4.58 -27.85
CA ASP A 128 1.47 -4.02 -28.17
C ASP A 128 2.52 -4.54 -27.19
N PRO A 129 3.62 -5.16 -27.66
CA PRO A 129 4.72 -5.66 -26.82
C PRO A 129 5.29 -4.62 -25.84
N ALA A 130 5.21 -3.32 -26.15
CA ALA A 130 5.65 -2.26 -25.27
C ALA A 130 4.80 -2.14 -23.98
N LEU A 131 3.57 -2.64 -24.00
CA LEU A 131 2.70 -2.69 -22.83
C LEU A 131 2.93 -3.90 -21.92
N LEU A 132 3.66 -4.90 -22.45
CA LEU A 132 4.01 -6.15 -21.75
C LEU A 132 5.39 -6.09 -21.10
N VAL A 133 6.11 -4.98 -21.22
CA VAL A 133 7.42 -4.79 -20.55
C VAL A 133 7.20 -4.54 -19.06
N PRO A 134 7.83 -5.36 -18.18
CA PRO A 134 7.74 -5.14 -16.73
C PRO A 134 8.30 -3.78 -16.28
N PRO A 135 7.69 -3.13 -15.28
CA PRO A 135 6.48 -3.60 -14.56
C PRO A 135 5.20 -3.39 -15.37
N ILE A 136 4.48 -4.48 -15.64
CA ILE A 136 3.20 -4.42 -16.38
C ILE A 136 2.15 -3.77 -15.49
N ASN A 137 1.47 -2.74 -16.00
CA ASN A 137 0.35 -2.11 -15.33
C ASN A 137 -0.95 -2.48 -16.04
N LEU A 138 -1.83 -3.21 -15.36
CA LEU A 138 -3.05 -3.76 -15.94
C LEU A 138 -4.05 -2.69 -16.35
N PHE A 139 -4.10 -1.55 -15.67
CA PHE A 139 -4.98 -0.45 -16.11
C PHE A 139 -4.49 0.15 -17.43
N ARG A 140 -3.15 0.31 -17.57
CA ARG A 140 -2.56 0.76 -18.83
C ARG A 140 -2.78 -0.29 -19.93
N HIS A 141 -2.57 -1.57 -19.61
CA HIS A 141 -2.78 -2.69 -20.51
C HIS A 141 -4.23 -2.77 -21.02
N ALA A 142 -5.23 -2.57 -20.14
CA ALA A 142 -6.65 -2.69 -20.50
C ALA A 142 -7.25 -1.42 -21.12
N LEU A 143 -6.69 -0.24 -20.85
CA LEU A 143 -7.28 1.04 -21.29
C LEU A 143 -6.53 1.71 -22.44
N HIS A 144 -5.38 1.16 -22.87
CA HIS A 144 -4.63 1.66 -24.02
C HIS A 144 -5.33 1.27 -25.33
N PRO A 145 -5.34 2.14 -26.37
CA PRO A 145 -5.92 1.79 -27.67
C PRO A 145 -5.35 0.52 -28.32
N ASP A 146 -4.05 0.23 -28.08
CA ASP A 146 -3.35 -0.96 -28.57
C ASP A 146 -3.18 -2.01 -27.44
N GLY A 147 -4.07 -1.97 -26.45
CA GLY A 147 -4.13 -2.89 -25.32
C GLY A 147 -5.15 -4.02 -25.56
N LEU A 148 -5.84 -4.43 -24.48
CA LEU A 148 -6.92 -5.43 -24.54
C LEU A 148 -8.10 -4.96 -25.38
#